data_3dcddbf0675a87b85479a58d08b60ce7
#
_entry.id   3dcddbf0675a87b85479a58d08b60ce7
#
_cell.length_a   1.000
_cell.length_b   1.000
_cell.length_c   1.000
_cell.angle_alpha   90.00
_cell.angle_beta   90.00
_cell.angle_gamma   90.00
#
_symmetry.space_group_name_H-M   'P 1'
#
loop_
_entity.id
_entity.type
_entity.pdbx_description
1 polymer ?
#
loop_
_entity_poly.entity_id
_entity_poly.type
_entity_poly.pdbx_seq_one_letter_code
_entity_poly.pdbx_strand_id
1 'polypeptide(L)'
;VTESETAAAGFRAAHPGLREFDCRGKLVMPGLVNTHCHAAMTLQRSLADDIALMEWLHDYIWPFEARQTADDVALGMTLGVVEMLLGGVTSFVDMYYFENRCVETVERLGIRAMLGCNYFDSNVDEVMPQVEEAVRLAAGCDRVQIALAPHSPYTVSPENLLRGKRLADKYGLHLMTHISETQDEVRIVREKYGKTSVEHLDGLGLLGPKTIGAHCIH
;
A
#
# COMPACT_ATOMS: atom_id res chain seq x y z
N VAL A 1 28.48 13.64 0.62
CA VAL A 1 29.52 13.07 1.46
C VAL A 1 30.85 13.67 0.97
N THR A 2 31.57 14.36 1.84
CA THR A 2 32.87 14.92 1.48
C THR A 2 33.97 14.04 2.06
N GLU A 3 35.02 13.79 1.27
CA GLU A 3 36.14 12.93 1.68
C GLU A 3 37.22 13.67 2.48
N SER A 4 37.10 14.99 2.67
CA SER A 4 38.09 15.78 3.40
C SER A 4 37.45 16.83 4.32
N GLU A 5 38.09 17.11 5.45
CA GLU A 5 37.73 18.16 6.42
C GLU A 5 37.67 19.54 5.74
N THR A 6 38.61 19.82 4.82
CA THR A 6 38.65 21.09 4.09
C THR A 6 37.42 21.30 3.20
N ALA A 7 36.98 20.25 2.50
CA ALA A 7 35.77 20.31 1.68
C ALA A 7 34.51 20.47 2.56
N ALA A 8 34.46 19.81 3.72
CA ALA A 8 33.38 19.98 4.68
C ALA A 8 33.33 21.40 5.26
N ALA A 9 34.46 21.98 5.59
CA ALA A 9 34.54 23.37 6.08
C ALA A 9 34.06 24.38 5.03
N GLY A 10 34.49 24.20 3.76
CA GLY A 10 34.01 25.04 2.65
C GLY A 10 32.50 24.92 2.43
N PHE A 11 31.96 23.72 2.52
CA PHE A 11 30.52 23.50 2.40
C PHE A 11 29.73 24.14 3.54
N ARG A 12 30.18 24.03 4.79
CA ARG A 12 29.57 24.72 5.95
C ARG A 12 29.54 26.21 5.75
N ALA A 13 30.65 26.79 5.31
CA ALA A 13 30.76 28.24 5.08
C ALA A 13 29.81 28.75 4.00
N ALA A 14 29.58 27.95 2.95
CA ALA A 14 28.69 28.29 1.85
C ALA A 14 27.18 28.10 2.20
N HIS A 15 26.87 27.35 3.25
CA HIS A 15 25.50 27.04 3.66
C HIS A 15 25.26 27.29 5.16
N PRO A 16 25.23 28.54 5.61
CA PRO A 16 24.99 28.87 7.01
C PRO A 16 23.58 28.45 7.43
N GLY A 17 23.48 27.71 8.52
CA GLY A 17 22.19 27.21 9.05
C GLY A 17 21.89 25.73 8.73
N LEU A 18 22.78 25.02 8.05
CA LEU A 18 22.66 23.58 7.93
C LEU A 18 22.72 22.88 9.29
N ARG A 19 21.82 21.93 9.47
CA ARG A 19 21.85 21.02 10.61
C ARG A 19 22.88 19.92 10.35
N GLU A 20 23.85 19.80 11.22
CA GLU A 20 24.87 18.76 11.15
C GLU A 20 24.55 17.59 12.09
N PHE A 21 24.83 16.38 11.63
CA PHE A 21 24.71 15.17 12.41
C PHE A 21 26.08 14.48 12.49
N ASP A 22 26.55 14.22 13.71
CA ASP A 22 27.74 13.40 13.91
C ASP A 22 27.40 11.91 13.71
N CYS A 23 27.90 11.36 12.61
CA CYS A 23 27.72 9.95 12.25
C CYS A 23 28.95 9.09 12.52
N ARG A 24 29.92 9.56 13.31
CA ARG A 24 31.10 8.74 13.66
C ARG A 24 30.67 7.48 14.39
N GLY A 25 31.16 6.31 13.95
CA GLY A 25 30.78 5.01 14.49
C GLY A 25 29.39 4.52 14.08
N LYS A 26 28.73 5.21 13.13
CA LYS A 26 27.41 4.84 12.61
C LYS A 26 27.48 4.54 11.11
N LEU A 27 26.57 3.71 10.65
CA LEU A 27 26.32 3.50 9.23
C LEU A 27 25.20 4.44 8.78
N VAL A 28 25.43 5.20 7.71
CA VAL A 28 24.39 5.99 7.02
C VAL A 28 23.94 5.21 5.79
N MET A 29 22.65 4.93 5.72
CA MET A 29 22.05 4.18 4.62
C MET A 29 20.74 4.83 4.19
N PRO A 30 20.24 4.54 2.96
CA PRO A 30 18.86 4.90 2.60
C PRO A 30 17.87 4.31 3.60
N GLY A 31 16.74 5.02 3.83
CA GLY A 31 15.67 4.48 4.65
C GLY A 31 15.08 3.21 4.06
N LEU A 32 14.55 2.36 4.91
CA LEU A 32 13.89 1.12 4.49
C LEU A 32 12.61 1.44 3.70
N VAL A 33 12.25 0.56 2.79
CA VAL A 33 11.01 0.62 2.01
C VAL A 33 10.16 -0.59 2.36
N ASN A 34 8.95 -0.36 2.87
CA ASN A 34 7.94 -1.40 3.06
C ASN A 34 7.11 -1.51 1.78
N THR A 35 7.30 -2.56 1.01
CA THR A 35 6.71 -2.71 -0.32
C THR A 35 5.30 -3.27 -0.34
N HIS A 36 4.78 -3.73 0.80
CA HIS A 36 3.39 -4.17 0.95
C HIS A 36 3.01 -4.20 2.43
N CYS A 37 1.92 -3.55 2.78
CA CYS A 37 1.31 -3.62 4.11
C CYS A 37 -0.18 -3.26 4.07
N HIS A 38 -0.80 -3.41 5.25
CA HIS A 38 -2.13 -2.96 5.60
C HIS A 38 -2.00 -2.13 6.88
N ALA A 39 -1.47 -0.90 6.74
CA ALA A 39 -0.96 -0.12 7.88
C ALA A 39 -2.00 0.13 8.97
N ALA A 40 -3.27 0.32 8.59
CA ALA A 40 -4.35 0.52 9.56
C ALA A 40 -4.66 -0.72 10.41
N MET A 41 -4.26 -1.92 9.96
CA MET A 41 -4.42 -3.16 10.73
C MET A 41 -3.53 -3.24 11.98
N THR A 42 -2.72 -2.25 12.26
CA THR A 42 -2.05 -2.12 13.56
C THR A 42 -3.03 -2.14 14.73
N LEU A 43 -4.28 -1.69 14.53
CA LEU A 43 -5.36 -1.77 15.51
C LEU A 43 -5.88 -3.20 15.73
N GLN A 44 -5.54 -4.12 14.82
CA GLN A 44 -5.99 -5.51 14.87
C GLN A 44 -4.86 -6.47 15.30
N ARG A 45 -3.73 -5.93 15.76
CA ARG A 45 -2.58 -6.73 16.17
C ARG A 45 -2.98 -7.75 17.23
N SER A 46 -2.59 -9.02 17.00
CA SER A 46 -2.91 -10.16 17.87
C SER A 46 -4.41 -10.42 18.06
N LEU A 47 -5.24 -9.97 17.13
CA LEU A 47 -6.67 -10.31 17.14
C LEU A 47 -6.88 -11.82 16.95
N ALA A 48 -6.06 -12.43 16.09
CA ALA A 48 -5.99 -13.87 15.90
C ALA A 48 -4.63 -14.22 15.30
N ASP A 49 -3.92 -15.15 15.91
CA ASP A 49 -2.59 -15.59 15.52
C ASP A 49 -2.58 -17.09 15.21
N ASP A 50 -1.64 -17.55 14.36
CA ASP A 50 -1.36 -18.96 14.05
C ASP A 50 -2.54 -19.77 13.47
N ILE A 51 -3.39 -19.15 12.67
CA ILE A 51 -4.51 -19.80 11.98
C ILE A 51 -4.43 -19.65 10.45
N ALA A 52 -5.18 -20.47 9.72
CA ALA A 52 -5.21 -20.43 8.26
C ALA A 52 -5.81 -19.10 7.76
N LEU A 53 -5.32 -18.60 6.60
CA LEU A 53 -5.72 -17.30 6.05
C LEU A 53 -7.24 -17.16 5.91
N MET A 54 -7.92 -18.16 5.36
CA MET A 54 -9.37 -18.07 5.13
C MET A 54 -10.16 -18.02 6.43
N GLU A 55 -9.77 -18.78 7.45
CA GLU A 55 -10.34 -18.74 8.79
C GLU A 55 -10.08 -17.36 9.44
N TRP A 56 -8.83 -16.87 9.33
CA TRP A 56 -8.45 -15.57 9.83
C TRP A 56 -9.28 -14.44 9.23
N LEU A 57 -9.46 -14.46 7.90
CA LEU A 57 -10.26 -13.45 7.20
C LEU A 57 -11.74 -13.52 7.59
N HIS A 58 -12.36 -14.72 7.51
CA HIS A 58 -13.81 -14.88 7.69
C HIS A 58 -14.27 -14.70 9.13
N ASP A 59 -13.51 -15.24 10.08
CA ASP A 59 -13.97 -15.33 11.46
C ASP A 59 -13.52 -14.14 12.32
N TYR A 60 -12.45 -13.44 11.91
CA TYR A 60 -11.86 -12.38 12.71
C TYR A 60 -11.76 -11.05 11.97
N ILE A 61 -11.11 -11.01 10.80
CA ILE A 61 -10.76 -9.75 10.17
C ILE A 61 -11.97 -9.06 9.52
N TRP A 62 -12.66 -9.71 8.62
CA TRP A 62 -13.83 -9.10 7.96
C TRP A 62 -14.95 -8.71 8.94
N PRO A 63 -15.30 -9.48 10.00
CA PRO A 63 -16.23 -9.03 11.03
C PRO A 63 -15.75 -7.81 11.82
N PHE A 64 -14.43 -7.64 12.00
CA PHE A 64 -13.85 -6.46 12.62
C PHE A 64 -13.92 -5.26 11.64
N GLU A 65 -13.45 -5.45 10.42
CA GLU A 65 -13.41 -4.42 9.38
C GLU A 65 -14.81 -3.88 9.02
N ALA A 66 -15.83 -4.74 9.05
CA ALA A 66 -17.23 -4.32 8.84
C ALA A 66 -17.74 -3.29 9.87
N ARG A 67 -17.03 -3.10 10.97
CA ARG A 67 -17.37 -2.13 12.03
C ARG A 67 -16.45 -0.91 12.04
N GLN A 68 -15.35 -0.96 11.30
CA GLN A 68 -14.39 0.14 11.23
C GLN A 68 -15.00 1.35 10.51
N THR A 69 -14.74 2.51 11.05
CA THR A 69 -15.02 3.78 10.41
C THR A 69 -13.78 4.30 9.69
N ALA A 70 -13.96 5.28 8.83
CA ALA A 70 -12.84 5.98 8.18
C ALA A 70 -11.88 6.64 9.19
N ASP A 71 -12.41 7.09 10.34
CA ASP A 71 -11.59 7.69 11.40
C ASP A 71 -10.76 6.63 12.15
N ASP A 72 -11.29 5.43 12.35
CA ASP A 72 -10.53 4.28 12.90
C ASP A 72 -9.38 3.92 11.97
N VAL A 73 -9.63 3.85 10.66
CA VAL A 73 -8.59 3.56 9.67
C VAL A 73 -7.51 4.64 9.66
N ALA A 74 -7.87 5.93 9.70
CA ALA A 74 -6.91 7.02 9.78
C ALA A 74 -6.07 6.99 11.08
N LEU A 75 -6.68 6.56 12.20
CA LEU A 75 -5.97 6.34 13.47
C LEU A 75 -4.99 5.17 13.37
N GLY A 76 -5.44 4.03 12.85
CA GLY A 76 -4.58 2.85 12.63
C GLY A 76 -3.42 3.15 11.67
N MET A 77 -3.69 3.87 10.58
CA MET A 77 -2.67 4.39 9.66
C MET A 77 -1.65 5.26 10.41
N THR A 78 -2.12 6.16 11.27
CA THR A 78 -1.23 7.01 12.08
C THR A 78 -0.29 6.16 12.94
N LEU A 79 -0.80 5.16 13.65
CA LEU A 79 0.00 4.26 14.47
C LEU A 79 1.01 3.47 13.64
N GLY A 80 0.56 2.86 12.53
CA GLY A 80 1.42 2.10 11.62
C GLY A 80 2.56 2.95 11.04
N VAL A 81 2.27 4.18 10.62
CA VAL A 81 3.28 5.11 10.10
C VAL A 81 4.29 5.51 11.19
N VAL A 82 3.84 5.77 12.41
CA VAL A 82 4.75 6.09 13.54
C VAL A 82 5.69 4.92 13.81
N GLU A 83 5.18 3.69 13.83
CA GLU A 83 6.01 2.49 14.00
C GLU A 83 7.02 2.34 12.85
N MET A 84 6.58 2.53 11.61
CA MET A 84 7.45 2.49 10.43
C MET A 84 8.58 3.52 10.52
N LEU A 85 8.28 4.76 10.86
CA LEU A 85 9.28 5.83 11.01
C LEU A 85 10.28 5.53 12.13
N LEU A 86 9.80 5.03 13.28
CA LEU A 86 10.67 4.63 14.41
C LEU A 86 11.54 3.42 14.05
N GLY A 87 11.06 2.54 13.15
CA GLY A 87 11.81 1.41 12.61
C GLY A 87 12.76 1.75 11.44
N GLY A 88 12.80 3.04 11.01
CA GLY A 88 13.66 3.48 9.90
C GLY A 88 13.07 3.27 8.51
N VAL A 89 11.80 2.95 8.40
CA VAL A 89 11.06 2.92 7.12
C VAL A 89 10.72 4.34 6.71
N THR A 90 11.04 4.72 5.48
CA THR A 90 10.82 6.08 4.94
C THR A 90 9.83 6.12 3.79
N SER A 91 9.46 4.96 3.27
CA SER A 91 8.45 4.82 2.23
C SER A 91 7.69 3.51 2.40
N PHE A 92 6.40 3.49 2.07
CA PHE A 92 5.61 2.27 2.12
C PHE A 92 4.57 2.21 1.00
N VAL A 93 4.09 1.00 0.73
CA VAL A 93 2.98 0.71 -0.17
C VAL A 93 1.89 0.07 0.68
N ASP A 94 0.78 0.77 0.82
CA ASP A 94 -0.39 0.29 1.55
C ASP A 94 -1.49 -0.21 0.62
N MET A 95 -2.31 -1.08 1.14
CA MET A 95 -3.47 -1.63 0.44
C MET A 95 -4.60 -1.82 1.43
N TYR A 96 -5.48 -0.79 1.57
CA TYR A 96 -6.53 -0.87 2.58
C TYR A 96 -7.78 -0.07 2.20
N TYR A 97 -8.75 0.01 3.11
CA TYR A 97 -9.97 0.78 2.97
C TYR A 97 -9.76 2.25 3.32
N PHE A 98 -10.63 3.12 2.82
CA PHE A 98 -10.70 4.55 3.15
C PHE A 98 -9.37 5.30 2.93
N GLU A 99 -8.59 4.92 1.93
CA GLU A 99 -7.30 5.54 1.63
C GLU A 99 -7.42 7.04 1.30
N ASN A 100 -8.56 7.49 0.80
CA ASN A 100 -8.86 8.92 0.65
C ASN A 100 -8.75 9.68 1.98
N ARG A 101 -9.06 9.05 3.12
CA ARG A 101 -8.93 9.63 4.46
C ARG A 101 -7.50 9.57 5.01
N CYS A 102 -6.66 8.71 4.45
CA CYS A 102 -5.28 8.52 4.86
C CYS A 102 -4.31 9.50 4.19
N VAL A 103 -4.67 10.14 3.07
CA VAL A 103 -3.82 11.08 2.33
C VAL A 103 -3.27 12.18 3.24
N GLU A 104 -4.15 12.90 3.95
CA GLU A 104 -3.76 13.99 4.86
C GLU A 104 -2.90 13.48 6.02
N THR A 105 -3.22 12.30 6.56
CA THR A 105 -2.47 11.66 7.65
C THR A 105 -1.04 11.38 7.23
N VAL A 106 -0.83 10.79 6.07
CA VAL A 106 0.51 10.47 5.54
C VAL A 106 1.30 11.73 5.25
N GLU A 107 0.69 12.73 4.62
CA GLU A 107 1.35 14.01 4.32
C GLU A 107 1.78 14.74 5.61
N ARG A 108 0.91 14.80 6.62
CA ARG A 108 1.20 15.40 7.93
C ARG A 108 2.32 14.70 8.68
N LEU A 109 2.41 13.36 8.59
CA LEU A 109 3.47 12.57 9.25
C LEU A 109 4.80 12.60 8.49
N GLY A 110 4.80 13.01 7.22
CA GLY A 110 6.01 13.28 6.44
C GLY A 110 6.71 12.04 5.88
N ILE A 111 6.05 10.88 5.84
CA ILE A 111 6.52 9.66 5.19
C ILE A 111 6.06 9.64 3.72
N ARG A 112 6.73 8.88 2.87
CA ARG A 112 6.27 8.64 1.49
C ARG A 112 5.39 7.42 1.44
N ALA A 113 4.28 7.50 0.71
CA ALA A 113 3.36 6.38 0.55
C ALA A 113 2.81 6.25 -0.86
N MET A 114 2.57 5.02 -1.27
CA MET A 114 1.61 4.68 -2.32
C MET A 114 0.40 4.05 -1.62
N LEU A 115 -0.76 4.71 -1.70
CA LEU A 115 -2.00 4.31 -1.05
C LEU A 115 -2.89 3.59 -2.06
N GLY A 116 -3.08 2.31 -1.86
CA GLY A 116 -3.86 1.42 -2.70
C GLY A 116 -5.31 1.30 -2.23
N CYS A 117 -6.22 1.99 -2.91
CA CYS A 117 -7.64 1.93 -2.61
C CYS A 117 -8.18 0.53 -2.88
N ASN A 118 -8.34 -0.25 -1.83
CA ASN A 118 -8.74 -1.65 -1.90
C ASN A 118 -10.23 -1.80 -2.14
N TYR A 119 -10.61 -2.73 -3.03
CA TYR A 119 -12.01 -3.08 -3.27
C TYR A 119 -12.22 -4.56 -3.57
N PHE A 120 -13.44 -4.99 -3.32
CA PHE A 120 -14.02 -6.31 -3.62
C PHE A 120 -15.23 -6.14 -4.56
N ASP A 121 -15.77 -7.23 -5.07
CA ASP A 121 -17.04 -7.17 -5.81
C ASP A 121 -18.17 -6.54 -5.00
N SER A 122 -18.20 -6.76 -3.69
CA SER A 122 -19.25 -6.30 -2.79
C SER A 122 -19.28 -4.78 -2.55
N ASN A 123 -18.13 -4.08 -2.71
CA ASN A 123 -18.03 -2.65 -2.37
C ASN A 123 -17.45 -1.78 -3.49
N VAL A 124 -17.29 -2.32 -4.70
CA VAL A 124 -16.67 -1.61 -5.83
C VAL A 124 -17.37 -0.27 -6.15
N ASP A 125 -18.69 -0.20 -6.03
CA ASP A 125 -19.47 1.01 -6.30
C ASP A 125 -19.21 2.12 -5.28
N GLU A 126 -18.90 1.75 -4.04
CA GLU A 126 -18.55 2.69 -2.96
C GLU A 126 -17.10 3.17 -3.08
N VAL A 127 -16.18 2.28 -3.48
CA VAL A 127 -14.76 2.60 -3.53
C VAL A 127 -14.38 3.43 -4.76
N MET A 128 -15.01 3.22 -5.92
CA MET A 128 -14.63 3.98 -7.13
C MET A 128 -14.69 5.51 -6.94
N PRO A 129 -15.72 6.12 -6.32
CA PRO A 129 -15.73 7.54 -5.99
C PRO A 129 -14.64 7.95 -4.98
N GLN A 130 -14.30 7.07 -4.02
CA GLN A 130 -13.23 7.33 -3.04
C GLN A 130 -11.86 7.38 -3.70
N VAL A 131 -11.61 6.55 -4.75
CA VAL A 131 -10.39 6.63 -5.56
C VAL A 131 -10.27 8.00 -6.23
N GLU A 132 -11.34 8.49 -6.86
CA GLU A 132 -11.34 9.79 -7.51
C GLU A 132 -11.12 10.94 -6.51
N GLU A 133 -11.66 10.81 -5.30
CA GLU A 133 -11.40 11.74 -4.20
C GLU A 133 -9.94 11.68 -3.74
N ALA A 134 -9.40 10.48 -3.51
CA ALA A 134 -8.00 10.28 -3.13
C ALA A 134 -7.04 10.89 -4.15
N VAL A 135 -7.29 10.70 -5.44
CA VAL A 135 -6.49 11.31 -6.53
C VAL A 135 -6.52 12.83 -6.44
N ARG A 136 -7.70 13.44 -6.19
CA ARG A 136 -7.80 14.90 -6.03
C ARG A 136 -7.04 15.41 -4.80
N LEU A 137 -7.13 14.70 -3.67
CA LEU A 137 -6.44 15.07 -2.44
C LEU A 137 -4.93 14.92 -2.58
N ALA A 138 -4.46 13.87 -3.24
CA ALA A 138 -3.04 13.62 -3.45
C ALA A 138 -2.39 14.55 -4.50
N ALA A 139 -3.16 15.24 -5.34
CA ALA A 139 -2.63 16.09 -6.42
C ALA A 139 -1.75 17.24 -5.93
N GLY A 140 -1.86 17.64 -4.65
CA GLY A 140 -1.02 18.66 -4.01
C GLY A 140 0.07 18.11 -3.08
N CYS A 141 0.24 16.77 -3.01
CA CYS A 141 1.12 16.11 -2.07
C CYS A 141 2.35 15.54 -2.80
N ASP A 142 3.55 15.94 -2.40
CA ASP A 142 4.80 15.43 -2.99
C ASP A 142 5.16 14.01 -2.50
N ARG A 143 4.51 13.52 -1.45
CA ARG A 143 4.82 12.26 -0.77
C ARG A 143 3.81 11.16 -0.99
N VAL A 144 2.62 11.49 -1.51
CA VAL A 144 1.53 10.53 -1.63
C VAL A 144 1.25 10.23 -3.09
N GLN A 145 1.23 8.97 -3.43
CA GLN A 145 0.73 8.45 -4.71
C GLN A 145 -0.48 7.57 -4.45
N ILE A 146 -1.44 7.60 -5.36
CA ILE A 146 -2.62 6.73 -5.28
C ILE A 146 -2.46 5.58 -6.26
N ALA A 147 -2.87 4.40 -5.81
CA ALA A 147 -3.02 3.22 -6.65
C ALA A 147 -4.44 2.67 -6.52
N LEU A 148 -4.86 1.92 -7.50
CA LEU A 148 -6.09 1.16 -7.45
C LEU A 148 -5.77 -0.28 -7.06
N ALA A 149 -6.53 -0.83 -6.12
CA ALA A 149 -6.19 -2.09 -5.49
C ALA A 149 -7.35 -3.08 -5.49
N PRO A 150 -7.70 -3.74 -6.64
CA PRO A 150 -8.53 -4.93 -6.58
C PRO A 150 -7.91 -5.95 -5.64
N HIS A 151 -8.68 -6.44 -4.65
CA HIS A 151 -8.13 -7.27 -3.57
C HIS A 151 -7.35 -8.47 -4.10
N SER A 152 -7.97 -9.29 -4.93
CA SER A 152 -7.34 -10.48 -5.52
C SER A 152 -8.16 -11.02 -6.70
N PRO A 153 -7.60 -11.90 -7.56
CA PRO A 153 -8.32 -12.47 -8.69
C PRO A 153 -9.47 -13.42 -8.30
N TYR A 154 -9.57 -13.86 -7.05
CA TYR A 154 -10.68 -14.71 -6.61
C TYR A 154 -11.80 -13.95 -5.90
N THR A 155 -11.54 -12.75 -5.41
CA THR A 155 -12.50 -11.90 -4.70
C THR A 155 -13.08 -10.78 -5.55
N VAL A 156 -12.47 -10.51 -6.71
CA VAL A 156 -12.91 -9.50 -7.67
C VAL A 156 -13.16 -10.15 -9.02
N SER A 157 -14.37 -9.98 -9.55
CA SER A 157 -14.78 -10.53 -10.84
C SER A 157 -14.02 -9.89 -12.01
N PRO A 158 -13.93 -10.57 -13.17
CA PRO A 158 -13.30 -10.00 -14.36
C PRO A 158 -13.89 -8.66 -14.79
N GLU A 159 -15.19 -8.49 -14.63
CA GLU A 159 -15.89 -7.23 -14.92
C GLU A 159 -15.38 -6.08 -14.07
N ASN A 160 -15.28 -6.30 -12.76
CA ASN A 160 -14.83 -5.30 -11.79
C ASN A 160 -13.31 -5.09 -11.84
N LEU A 161 -12.53 -6.13 -12.15
CA LEU A 161 -11.11 -5.99 -12.48
C LEU A 161 -10.89 -5.05 -13.67
N LEU A 162 -11.64 -5.24 -14.76
CA LEU A 162 -11.57 -4.38 -15.94
C LEU A 162 -12.13 -2.98 -15.68
N ARG A 163 -13.13 -2.85 -14.81
CA ARG A 163 -13.64 -1.54 -14.37
C ARG A 163 -12.55 -0.76 -13.64
N GLY A 164 -11.86 -1.40 -12.71
CA GLY A 164 -10.72 -0.81 -12.01
C GLY A 164 -9.59 -0.44 -12.96
N LYS A 165 -9.25 -1.33 -13.89
CA LYS A 165 -8.23 -1.02 -14.90
C LYS A 165 -8.57 0.23 -15.70
N ARG A 166 -9.81 0.39 -16.16
CA ARG A 166 -10.23 1.61 -16.89
C ARG A 166 -10.06 2.87 -16.05
N LEU A 167 -10.36 2.80 -14.75
CA LEU A 167 -10.15 3.93 -13.84
C LEU A 167 -8.66 4.23 -13.62
N ALA A 168 -7.86 3.19 -13.44
CA ALA A 168 -6.41 3.32 -13.31
C ALA A 168 -5.80 3.93 -14.57
N ASP A 169 -6.20 3.49 -15.75
CA ASP A 169 -5.74 4.04 -17.03
C ASP A 169 -6.14 5.53 -17.19
N LYS A 170 -7.38 5.89 -16.80
CA LYS A 170 -7.89 7.28 -16.86
C LYS A 170 -7.02 8.25 -16.08
N TYR A 171 -6.55 7.86 -14.90
CA TYR A 171 -5.75 8.71 -14.01
C TYR A 171 -4.25 8.38 -14.04
N GLY A 172 -3.82 7.41 -14.82
CA GLY A 172 -2.43 6.99 -14.91
C GLY A 172 -1.91 6.31 -13.63
N LEU A 173 -2.79 5.68 -12.85
CA LEU A 173 -2.46 5.04 -11.57
C LEU A 173 -1.75 3.70 -11.76
N HIS A 174 -1.06 3.26 -10.71
CA HIS A 174 -0.67 1.86 -10.56
C HIS A 174 -1.89 1.01 -10.21
N LEU A 175 -1.84 -0.26 -10.58
CA LEU A 175 -2.79 -1.27 -10.18
C LEU A 175 -2.05 -2.29 -9.32
N MET A 176 -2.51 -2.53 -8.10
CA MET A 176 -1.93 -3.53 -7.22
C MET A 176 -2.96 -4.57 -6.81
N THR A 177 -2.51 -5.81 -6.60
CA THR A 177 -3.41 -6.89 -6.18
C THR A 177 -2.61 -8.02 -5.54
N HIS A 178 -3.23 -8.79 -4.64
CA HIS A 178 -2.66 -10.02 -4.14
C HIS A 178 -2.70 -11.08 -5.23
N ILE A 179 -1.58 -11.75 -5.45
CA ILE A 179 -1.43 -12.76 -6.52
C ILE A 179 -0.75 -14.00 -5.94
N SER A 180 -1.39 -15.15 -6.09
CA SER A 180 -0.82 -16.44 -5.72
C SER A 180 -0.28 -16.48 -4.29
N GLU A 181 -1.04 -15.91 -3.36
CA GLU A 181 -0.66 -15.83 -1.95
C GLU A 181 -0.71 -17.19 -1.27
N THR A 182 -1.78 -17.95 -1.53
CA THR A 182 -1.99 -19.27 -0.95
C THR A 182 -2.33 -20.31 -2.01
N GLN A 183 -2.13 -21.58 -1.66
CA GLN A 183 -2.57 -22.69 -2.53
C GLN A 183 -4.10 -22.70 -2.73
N ASP A 184 -4.86 -22.25 -1.74
CA ASP A 184 -6.32 -22.14 -1.86
C ASP A 184 -6.73 -21.11 -2.91
N GLU A 185 -6.09 -19.94 -2.96
CA GLU A 185 -6.31 -18.98 -4.03
C GLU A 185 -6.05 -19.62 -5.40
N VAL A 186 -4.88 -20.25 -5.56
CA VAL A 186 -4.51 -20.92 -6.83
C VAL A 186 -5.55 -21.95 -7.24
N ARG A 187 -6.03 -22.76 -6.29
CA ARG A 187 -7.09 -23.75 -6.53
C ARG A 187 -8.40 -23.08 -6.93
N ILE A 188 -8.86 -22.07 -6.20
CA ILE A 188 -10.12 -21.36 -6.47
C ILE A 188 -10.09 -20.71 -7.86
N VAL A 189 -9.02 -20.00 -8.21
CA VAL A 189 -8.87 -19.33 -9.51
C VAL A 189 -8.85 -20.38 -10.64
N ARG A 190 -8.14 -21.49 -10.43
CA ARG A 190 -8.09 -22.58 -11.42
C ARG A 190 -9.44 -23.26 -11.63
N GLU A 191 -10.17 -23.53 -10.54
CA GLU A 191 -11.53 -24.10 -10.61
C GLU A 191 -12.51 -23.15 -11.32
N LYS A 192 -12.42 -21.85 -11.02
CA LYS A 192 -13.36 -20.83 -11.52
C LYS A 192 -13.07 -20.41 -12.96
N TYR A 193 -11.80 -20.33 -13.35
CA TYR A 193 -11.39 -19.74 -14.63
C TYR A 193 -10.54 -20.66 -15.53
N GLY A 194 -10.16 -21.85 -15.04
CA GLY A 194 -9.29 -22.79 -15.77
C GLY A 194 -7.85 -22.28 -15.97
N LYS A 195 -7.41 -21.30 -15.17
CA LYS A 195 -6.14 -20.59 -15.32
C LYS A 195 -5.45 -20.42 -13.96
N THR A 196 -4.15 -20.17 -13.97
CA THR A 196 -3.46 -19.62 -12.80
C THR A 196 -3.87 -18.16 -12.56
N SER A 197 -3.60 -17.62 -11.35
CA SER A 197 -3.87 -16.22 -11.05
C SER A 197 -3.17 -15.27 -12.04
N VAL A 198 -1.92 -15.56 -12.38
CA VAL A 198 -1.12 -14.78 -13.34
C VAL A 198 -1.71 -14.85 -14.75
N GLU A 199 -2.00 -16.07 -15.27
CA GLU A 199 -2.61 -16.24 -16.60
C GLU A 199 -3.99 -15.59 -16.70
N HIS A 200 -4.75 -15.59 -15.60
CA HIS A 200 -6.06 -14.94 -15.54
C HIS A 200 -5.92 -13.43 -15.66
N LEU A 201 -5.07 -12.81 -14.87
CA LEU A 201 -4.83 -11.37 -14.89
C LEU A 201 -4.17 -10.90 -16.19
N ASP A 202 -3.23 -11.67 -16.73
CA ASP A 202 -2.60 -11.39 -18.04
C ASP A 202 -3.62 -11.43 -19.16
N GLY A 203 -4.46 -12.47 -19.20
CA GLY A 203 -5.52 -12.62 -20.18
C GLY A 203 -6.57 -11.50 -20.16
N LEU A 204 -6.71 -10.79 -19.03
CA LEU A 204 -7.53 -9.59 -18.88
C LEU A 204 -6.76 -8.29 -19.20
N GLY A 205 -5.46 -8.37 -19.51
CA GLY A 205 -4.61 -7.23 -19.79
C GLY A 205 -4.32 -6.36 -18.56
N LEU A 206 -4.35 -6.95 -17.34
CA LEU A 206 -4.06 -6.23 -16.10
C LEU A 206 -2.57 -6.18 -15.79
N LEU A 207 -1.78 -7.12 -16.33
CA LEU A 207 -0.34 -7.14 -16.09
C LEU A 207 0.40 -6.17 -17.01
N GLY A 208 1.36 -5.44 -16.45
CA GLY A 208 2.15 -4.47 -17.21
C GLY A 208 3.06 -3.63 -16.32
N PRO A 209 3.73 -2.60 -16.87
CA PRO A 209 4.72 -1.79 -16.15
C PRO A 209 4.17 -1.03 -14.93
N LYS A 210 2.84 -0.89 -14.82
CA LYS A 210 2.17 -0.24 -13.68
C LYS A 210 1.46 -1.23 -12.77
N THR A 211 1.73 -2.52 -12.90
CA THR A 211 1.14 -3.55 -12.04
C THR A 211 2.08 -3.90 -10.90
N ILE A 212 1.55 -3.97 -9.70
CA ILE A 212 2.24 -4.42 -8.49
C ILE A 212 1.53 -5.67 -7.99
N GLY A 213 2.23 -6.80 -8.01
CA GLY A 213 1.76 -8.05 -7.43
C GLY A 213 2.30 -8.22 -6.02
N ALA A 214 1.40 -8.34 -5.04
CA ALA A 214 1.78 -8.71 -3.69
C ALA A 214 1.85 -10.24 -3.57
N HIS A 215 2.77 -10.74 -2.75
CA HIS A 215 3.06 -12.15 -2.47
C HIS A 215 3.74 -12.90 -3.63
N CYS A 216 3.01 -13.32 -4.67
CA CYS A 216 3.54 -14.09 -5.81
C CYS A 216 4.31 -15.36 -5.37
N ILE A 217 3.74 -16.14 -4.42
CA ILE A 217 4.43 -17.25 -3.75
C ILE A 217 4.24 -18.55 -4.52
N HIS A 218 3.06 -18.79 -5.12
CA HIS A 218 2.66 -20.06 -5.72
C HIS A 218 2.48 -20.02 -7.24
#